data_a118f838803b2b9f2cec3d4506923edb
#
_entry.id   a118f838803b2b9f2cec3d4506923edb
#
_cell.length_a   1.000
_cell.length_b   1.000
_cell.length_c   1.000
_cell.angle_alpha   90.00
_cell.angle_beta   90.00
_cell.angle_gamma   90.00
#
_symmetry.space_group_name_H-M   'P 1'
#
loop_
_entity.id
_entity.type
_entity.pdbx_description
1 polymer ?
#
loop_
_entity_poly.entity_id
_entity_poly.type
_entity_poly.pdbx_seq_one_letter_code
_entity_poly.pdbx_strand_id
1 'polypeptide(L)'
;MPQASADRIVIYPGSQAIIFNALLALTSPGDVVVTEALTFPGIKAAAARLDVRLVGVAMDAEGARPDALDEACRKHKPKAVYLVPTQQNPTTATMSAIRRKAIADIISKRGCVLIEDDVYGPLEPQMAPIATLIPERTYLAASIAKCIAPALRVAYLLAPDASAEQRMRAGMQATMQMPPSLMVALVTQWLRSGVAADIIRAIRNEAAARQQLAARFLKGVSYAARPASHHLWMPLPKHLDGTDLLSHLMRNGLAVVGEGAFAAGEAAPRGLRVSLGAARNRAELSQALQVLSNAVRTPVGATQIV
;
A
#
# COMPACT_ATOMS: atom_id res chain seq x y z
N MET A 1 5.33 4.51 -18.53
CA MET A 1 5.74 5.90 -18.22
C MET A 1 6.62 6.41 -19.35
N PRO A 2 6.16 7.39 -20.13
CA PRO A 2 6.91 7.86 -21.32
C PRO A 2 8.27 8.52 -21.04
N GLN A 3 8.53 8.88 -19.78
CA GLN A 3 9.76 9.59 -19.35
C GLN A 3 10.69 8.71 -18.50
N ALA A 4 10.43 7.42 -18.37
CA ALA A 4 11.28 6.51 -17.63
C ALA A 4 12.49 6.15 -18.48
N SER A 5 13.68 6.61 -18.11
CA SER A 5 14.95 6.24 -18.72
C SER A 5 15.61 5.12 -17.91
N ALA A 6 16.25 4.17 -18.57
CA ALA A 6 16.85 3.00 -17.94
C ALA A 6 17.95 3.34 -16.93
N ASP A 7 18.63 4.49 -17.12
CA ASP A 7 19.68 5.02 -16.24
C ASP A 7 19.16 5.56 -14.91
N ARG A 8 17.83 5.65 -14.74
CA ARG A 8 17.16 6.05 -13.48
C ARG A 8 16.45 4.90 -12.79
N ILE A 9 16.59 3.68 -13.29
CA ILE A 9 15.91 2.50 -12.75
C ILE A 9 16.89 1.63 -11.96
N VAL A 10 16.53 1.34 -10.70
CA VAL A 10 17.21 0.36 -9.86
C VAL A 10 16.27 -0.81 -9.58
N ILE A 11 16.77 -2.04 -9.78
CA ILE A 11 16.00 -3.26 -9.45
C ILE A 11 16.33 -3.68 -8.04
N TYR A 12 15.27 -4.05 -7.27
CA TYR A 12 15.34 -4.43 -5.86
C TYR A 12 14.71 -5.80 -5.59
N PRO A 13 15.12 -6.48 -4.50
CA PRO A 13 14.48 -7.73 -4.05
C PRO A 13 13.15 -7.46 -3.31
N GLY A 14 12.26 -6.68 -3.94
CA GLY A 14 10.94 -6.31 -3.44
C GLY A 14 10.83 -4.86 -2.98
N SER A 15 9.60 -4.32 -2.93
CA SER A 15 9.33 -2.90 -2.60
C SER A 15 9.70 -2.52 -1.15
N GLN A 16 9.63 -3.46 -0.19
CA GLN A 16 10.08 -3.19 1.18
C GLN A 16 11.55 -2.76 1.23
N ALA A 17 12.38 -3.36 0.39
CA ALA A 17 13.78 -3.00 0.25
C ALA A 17 13.96 -1.59 -0.33
N ILE A 18 13.13 -1.20 -1.30
CA ILE A 18 13.11 0.16 -1.85
C ILE A 18 12.76 1.17 -0.75
N ILE A 19 11.67 0.92 0.00
CA ILE A 19 11.21 1.81 1.06
C ILE A 19 12.28 2.00 2.13
N PHE A 20 12.89 0.91 2.61
CA PHE A 20 13.95 0.97 3.61
C PHE A 20 15.16 1.78 3.12
N ASN A 21 15.65 1.50 1.90
CA ASN A 21 16.77 2.24 1.33
C ASN A 21 16.44 3.70 1.01
N ALA A 22 15.22 4.01 0.60
CA ALA A 22 14.79 5.38 0.36
C ALA A 22 14.80 6.19 1.68
N LEU A 23 14.29 5.62 2.78
CA LEU A 23 14.42 6.27 4.10
C LEU A 23 15.87 6.43 4.51
N LEU A 24 16.69 5.39 4.39
CA LEU A 24 18.12 5.43 4.73
C LEU A 24 18.88 6.51 3.93
N ALA A 25 18.51 6.72 2.66
CA ALA A 25 19.17 7.69 1.77
C ALA A 25 18.66 9.14 1.96
N LEU A 26 17.43 9.32 2.45
CA LEU A 26 16.76 10.62 2.52
C LEU A 26 16.66 11.20 3.94
N THR A 27 16.86 10.38 4.97
CA THR A 27 16.63 10.79 6.35
C THR A 27 17.80 10.45 7.26
N SER A 28 17.85 11.16 8.38
CA SER A 28 18.70 10.88 9.55
C SER A 28 17.82 10.58 10.78
N PRO A 29 18.36 9.96 11.85
CA PRO A 29 17.62 9.77 13.10
C PRO A 29 16.97 11.06 13.59
N GLY A 30 15.70 10.99 14.01
CA GLY A 30 14.89 12.12 14.45
C GLY A 30 14.19 12.90 13.32
N ASP A 31 14.55 12.68 12.06
CA ASP A 31 13.86 13.32 10.93
C ASP A 31 12.40 12.89 10.81
N VAL A 32 11.61 13.72 10.11
CA VAL A 32 10.17 13.51 9.90
C VAL A 32 9.90 13.06 8.49
N VAL A 33 9.05 12.04 8.37
CA VAL A 33 8.37 11.65 7.13
C VAL A 33 6.86 11.75 7.34
N VAL A 34 6.19 12.46 6.43
CA VAL A 34 4.72 12.57 6.42
C VAL A 34 4.13 11.43 5.62
N THR A 35 3.02 10.84 6.09
CA THR A 35 2.32 9.74 5.42
C THR A 35 0.81 9.83 5.69
N GLU A 36 0.01 8.94 5.09
CA GLU A 36 -1.41 8.80 5.46
C GLU A 36 -1.57 8.37 6.93
N ALA A 37 -2.67 8.78 7.58
CA ALA A 37 -3.00 8.39 8.96
C ALA A 37 -3.09 6.86 9.15
N LEU A 38 -3.52 6.14 8.11
CA LEU A 38 -3.36 4.70 7.97
C LEU A 38 -2.39 4.44 6.82
N THR A 39 -1.29 3.77 7.09
CA THR A 39 -0.23 3.55 6.10
C THR A 39 0.26 2.10 6.09
N PHE A 40 1.03 1.74 5.08
CA PHE A 40 1.59 0.38 4.97
C PHE A 40 2.48 0.04 6.18
N PRO A 41 2.29 -1.11 6.86
CA PRO A 41 3.11 -1.47 8.02
C PRO A 41 4.61 -1.54 7.75
N GLY A 42 5.01 -1.76 6.50
CA GLY A 42 6.41 -1.82 6.12
C GLY A 42 7.15 -0.50 6.24
N ILE A 43 6.50 0.65 5.95
CA ILE A 43 7.12 1.96 6.18
C ILE A 43 7.26 2.24 7.68
N LYS A 44 6.27 1.83 8.50
CA LYS A 44 6.32 1.95 9.97
C LYS A 44 7.51 1.18 10.54
N ALA A 45 7.68 -0.08 10.10
CA ALA A 45 8.78 -0.92 10.54
C ALA A 45 10.15 -0.35 10.12
N ALA A 46 10.25 0.16 8.89
CA ALA A 46 11.48 0.79 8.40
C ALA A 46 11.81 2.08 9.16
N ALA A 47 10.83 2.96 9.36
CA ALA A 47 10.98 4.20 10.09
C ALA A 47 11.42 3.96 11.55
N ALA A 48 10.80 3.00 12.24
CA ALA A 48 11.17 2.61 13.60
C ALA A 48 12.62 2.10 13.71
N ARG A 49 13.12 1.40 12.69
CA ARG A 49 14.51 0.89 12.65
C ARG A 49 15.53 1.99 12.39
N LEU A 50 15.13 3.06 11.72
CA LEU A 50 16.00 4.18 11.35
C LEU A 50 15.80 5.40 12.28
N ASP A 51 15.02 5.26 13.34
CA ASP A 51 14.64 6.35 14.26
C ASP A 51 14.03 7.55 13.51
N VAL A 52 13.19 7.26 12.51
CA VAL A 52 12.47 8.26 11.72
C VAL A 52 11.05 8.40 12.25
N ARG A 53 10.64 9.63 12.51
CA ARG A 53 9.30 9.93 13.02
C ARG A 53 8.27 10.01 11.87
N LEU A 54 7.25 9.18 11.91
CA LEU A 54 6.12 9.28 11.00
C LEU A 54 5.05 10.24 11.53
N VAL A 55 4.54 11.10 10.65
CA VAL A 55 3.42 12.00 10.93
C VAL A 55 2.29 11.66 9.95
N GLY A 56 1.20 11.10 10.48
CA GLY A 56 0.01 10.75 9.71
C GLY A 56 -0.86 11.96 9.41
N VAL A 57 -1.32 12.09 8.16
CA VAL A 57 -2.29 13.12 7.74
C VAL A 57 -3.68 12.55 7.57
N ALA A 58 -4.70 13.38 7.80
CA ALA A 58 -6.10 13.00 7.64
C ALA A 58 -6.37 12.48 6.21
N MET A 59 -7.27 11.50 6.16
CA MET A 59 -7.66 10.79 4.94
C MET A 59 -9.16 10.92 4.69
N ASP A 60 -9.55 10.71 3.43
CA ASP A 60 -10.92 10.52 2.99
C ASP A 60 -11.03 9.30 2.03
N ALA A 61 -12.13 9.19 1.29
CA ALA A 61 -12.35 8.09 0.34
C ALA A 61 -11.33 8.03 -0.81
N GLU A 62 -10.58 9.11 -1.06
CA GLU A 62 -9.51 9.18 -2.06
C GLU A 62 -8.10 9.08 -1.45
N GLY A 63 -7.95 8.84 -0.14
CA GLY A 63 -6.66 8.77 0.55
C GLY A 63 -6.27 10.07 1.24
N ALA A 64 -4.98 10.45 1.22
CA ALA A 64 -4.50 11.65 1.90
C ALA A 64 -5.23 12.93 1.44
N ARG A 65 -5.71 13.72 2.40
CA ARG A 65 -6.35 15.01 2.14
C ARG A 65 -5.29 16.07 1.82
N PRO A 66 -5.47 16.87 0.73
CA PRO A 66 -4.50 17.88 0.34
C PRO A 66 -4.28 18.97 1.39
N ASP A 67 -5.35 19.47 2.02
CA ASP A 67 -5.27 20.48 3.08
C ASP A 67 -4.46 19.99 4.28
N ALA A 68 -4.71 18.77 4.73
CA ALA A 68 -3.98 18.16 5.83
C ALA A 68 -2.49 17.91 5.47
N LEU A 69 -2.23 17.51 4.22
CA LEU A 69 -0.86 17.33 3.73
C LEU A 69 -0.10 18.67 3.68
N ASP A 70 -0.72 19.72 3.12
CA ASP A 70 -0.11 21.06 3.03
C ASP A 70 0.24 21.61 4.43
N GLU A 71 -0.68 21.45 5.39
CA GLU A 71 -0.46 21.85 6.77
C GLU A 71 0.68 21.07 7.43
N ALA A 72 0.68 19.73 7.29
CA ALA A 72 1.72 18.89 7.87
C ALA A 72 3.11 19.21 7.28
N CYS A 73 3.21 19.41 5.97
CA CYS A 73 4.45 19.81 5.31
C CYS A 73 4.94 21.19 5.80
N ARG A 74 4.02 22.14 5.96
CA ARG A 74 4.35 23.48 6.50
C ARG A 74 4.85 23.43 7.94
N LYS A 75 4.16 22.64 8.78
CA LYS A 75 4.44 22.54 10.23
C LYS A 75 5.71 21.75 10.52
N HIS A 76 5.88 20.62 9.86
CA HIS A 76 6.94 19.67 10.22
C HIS A 76 8.15 19.72 9.29
N LYS A 77 8.06 20.38 8.12
CA LYS A 77 9.15 20.46 7.11
C LYS A 77 9.80 19.08 6.87
N PRO A 78 9.01 18.07 6.47
CA PRO A 78 9.48 16.69 6.41
C PRO A 78 10.58 16.52 5.34
N LYS A 79 11.47 15.54 5.57
CA LYS A 79 12.48 15.14 4.57
C LYS A 79 11.87 14.45 3.37
N ALA A 80 10.78 13.69 3.60
CA ALA A 80 10.01 13.05 2.54
C ALA A 80 8.52 12.94 2.92
N VAL A 81 7.69 12.79 1.89
CA VAL A 81 6.30 12.36 1.99
C VAL A 81 6.21 10.96 1.41
N TYR A 82 5.62 10.00 2.13
CA TYR A 82 5.37 8.65 1.66
C TYR A 82 3.87 8.45 1.45
N LEU A 83 3.44 8.08 0.25
CA LEU A 83 2.03 7.87 -0.09
C LEU A 83 1.83 6.59 -0.89
N VAL A 84 0.64 5.98 -0.71
CA VAL A 84 0.15 4.83 -1.50
C VAL A 84 -1.09 5.28 -2.30
N PRO A 85 -0.92 5.94 -3.46
CA PRO A 85 -2.03 6.61 -4.14
C PRO A 85 -2.97 5.69 -4.92
N THR A 86 -2.59 4.43 -5.15
CA THR A 86 -3.37 3.42 -5.88
C THR A 86 -3.69 2.25 -4.96
N GLN A 87 -4.99 1.96 -4.75
CA GLN A 87 -5.46 0.89 -3.86
C GLN A 87 -4.74 0.90 -2.50
N GLN A 88 -4.81 2.05 -1.86
CA GLN A 88 -4.13 2.35 -0.60
C GLN A 88 -4.24 1.20 0.41
N ASN A 89 -3.16 0.86 1.06
CA ASN A 89 -3.12 -0.16 2.08
C ASN A 89 -3.14 0.48 3.49
N PRO A 90 -4.26 0.34 4.26
CA PRO A 90 -5.27 -0.72 4.14
C PRO A 90 -6.60 -0.32 3.48
N THR A 91 -6.86 0.94 3.17
CA THR A 91 -8.20 1.47 2.93
C THR A 91 -8.76 1.19 1.54
N THR A 92 -7.95 0.73 0.59
CA THR A 92 -8.26 0.60 -0.84
C THR A 92 -8.56 1.92 -1.56
N ALA A 93 -8.45 3.06 -0.87
CA ALA A 93 -8.62 4.37 -1.48
C ALA A 93 -7.73 4.52 -2.71
N THR A 94 -8.23 5.15 -3.76
CA THR A 94 -7.47 5.40 -4.98
C THR A 94 -7.67 6.85 -5.38
N MET A 95 -6.58 7.60 -5.42
CA MET A 95 -6.59 9.02 -5.76
C MET A 95 -7.02 9.22 -7.19
N SER A 96 -8.01 10.11 -7.43
CA SER A 96 -8.36 10.60 -8.75
C SER A 96 -7.21 11.41 -9.38
N ALA A 97 -7.27 11.64 -10.68
CA ALA A 97 -6.30 12.49 -11.37
C ALA A 97 -6.24 13.92 -10.78
N ILE A 98 -7.39 14.46 -10.36
CA ILE A 98 -7.48 15.77 -9.71
C ILE A 98 -6.77 15.75 -8.37
N ARG A 99 -6.98 14.70 -7.55
CA ARG A 99 -6.32 14.52 -6.26
C ARG A 99 -4.81 14.38 -6.42
N ARG A 100 -4.34 13.56 -7.38
CA ARG A 100 -2.90 13.38 -7.68
C ARG A 100 -2.25 14.71 -8.07
N LYS A 101 -2.93 15.53 -8.89
CA LYS A 101 -2.44 16.85 -9.23
C LYS A 101 -2.34 17.77 -8.01
N ALA A 102 -3.38 17.85 -7.18
CA ALA A 102 -3.35 18.65 -5.95
C ALA A 102 -2.20 18.25 -5.00
N ILE A 103 -1.96 16.93 -4.84
CA ILE A 103 -0.83 16.43 -4.07
C ILE A 103 0.51 16.83 -4.71
N ALA A 104 0.67 16.68 -6.02
CA ALA A 104 1.87 17.07 -6.75
C ALA A 104 2.17 18.58 -6.60
N ASP A 105 1.14 19.43 -6.71
CA ASP A 105 1.27 20.87 -6.53
C ASP A 105 1.75 21.24 -5.10
N ILE A 106 1.24 20.53 -4.08
CA ILE A 106 1.68 20.72 -2.68
C ILE A 106 3.15 20.29 -2.50
N ILE A 107 3.51 19.09 -2.98
CA ILE A 107 4.88 18.56 -2.91
C ILE A 107 5.86 19.56 -3.54
N SER A 108 5.54 20.06 -4.74
CA SER A 108 6.35 21.05 -5.45
C SER A 108 6.44 22.38 -4.70
N LYS A 109 5.30 22.92 -4.26
CA LYS A 109 5.22 24.19 -3.50
C LYS A 109 6.02 24.13 -2.19
N ARG A 110 6.00 22.98 -1.50
CA ARG A 110 6.70 22.81 -0.20
C ARG A 110 8.14 22.35 -0.35
N GLY A 111 8.60 22.05 -1.58
CA GLY A 111 9.95 21.56 -1.84
C GLY A 111 10.22 20.16 -1.27
N CYS A 112 9.17 19.39 -1.00
CA CYS A 112 9.29 18.05 -0.46
C CYS A 112 9.73 17.04 -1.53
N VAL A 113 10.23 15.88 -1.07
CA VAL A 113 10.47 14.69 -1.88
C VAL A 113 9.30 13.72 -1.66
N LEU A 114 8.82 13.08 -2.72
CA LEU A 114 7.78 12.05 -2.67
C LEU A 114 8.42 10.64 -2.79
N ILE A 115 8.07 9.76 -1.88
CA ILE A 115 8.22 8.31 -2.04
C ILE A 115 6.83 7.79 -2.38
N GLU A 116 6.60 7.48 -3.65
CA GLU A 116 5.34 6.94 -4.15
C GLU A 116 5.39 5.42 -4.19
N ASP A 117 4.57 4.76 -3.38
CA ASP A 117 4.43 3.30 -3.36
C ASP A 117 3.28 2.88 -4.27
N ASP A 118 3.61 2.52 -5.51
CA ASP A 118 2.62 2.16 -6.55
C ASP A 118 2.67 0.66 -6.89
N VAL A 119 2.76 -0.19 -5.87
CA VAL A 119 2.78 -1.66 -6.04
C VAL A 119 1.48 -2.24 -6.60
N TYR A 120 0.39 -1.49 -6.50
CA TYR A 120 -0.92 -1.87 -7.05
C TYR A 120 -1.22 -1.21 -8.40
N GLY A 121 -0.38 -0.33 -8.92
CA GLY A 121 -0.57 0.37 -10.19
C GLY A 121 -0.94 -0.54 -11.37
N PRO A 122 -0.28 -1.70 -11.57
CA PRO A 122 -0.66 -2.62 -12.64
C PRO A 122 -2.08 -3.20 -12.54
N LEU A 123 -2.71 -3.15 -11.37
CA LEU A 123 -4.11 -3.57 -11.17
C LEU A 123 -5.11 -2.45 -11.54
N GLU A 124 -4.65 -1.20 -11.63
CA GLU A 124 -5.42 0.00 -12.00
C GLU A 124 -4.71 0.77 -13.14
N PRO A 125 -4.49 0.15 -14.32
CA PRO A 125 -3.60 0.68 -15.37
C PRO A 125 -4.05 2.01 -15.98
N GLN A 126 -5.31 2.41 -15.74
CA GLN A 126 -5.84 3.71 -16.14
C GLN A 126 -5.39 4.88 -15.26
N MET A 127 -4.76 4.57 -14.10
CA MET A 127 -4.32 5.59 -13.15
C MET A 127 -2.83 5.85 -13.34
N ALA A 128 -2.48 7.02 -13.88
CA ALA A 128 -1.07 7.43 -13.98
C ALA A 128 -0.52 7.79 -12.58
N PRO A 129 0.70 7.34 -12.21
CA PRO A 129 1.30 7.70 -10.93
C PRO A 129 1.60 9.20 -10.82
N ILE A 130 1.69 9.73 -9.59
CA ILE A 130 2.06 11.12 -9.29
C ILE A 130 3.44 11.45 -9.87
N ALA A 131 4.33 10.46 -9.91
CA ALA A 131 5.64 10.56 -10.55
C ALA A 131 5.61 11.05 -12.01
N THR A 132 4.48 10.95 -12.71
CA THR A 132 4.35 11.53 -14.07
C THR A 132 4.17 13.06 -14.06
N LEU A 133 3.76 13.63 -12.94
CA LEU A 133 3.52 15.07 -12.77
C LEU A 133 4.74 15.79 -12.19
N ILE A 134 5.50 15.15 -11.32
CA ILE A 134 6.68 15.69 -10.63
C ILE A 134 7.82 14.66 -10.61
N PRO A 135 8.29 14.20 -11.78
CA PRO A 135 9.29 13.15 -11.88
C PRO A 135 10.62 13.50 -11.19
N GLU A 136 10.99 14.78 -11.17
CA GLU A 136 12.24 15.28 -10.57
C GLU A 136 12.23 15.29 -9.02
N ARG A 137 11.07 15.00 -8.40
CA ARG A 137 10.90 14.97 -6.94
C ARG A 137 10.42 13.63 -6.41
N THR A 138 10.21 12.64 -7.29
CA THR A 138 9.55 11.39 -6.91
C THR A 138 10.47 10.18 -7.03
N TYR A 139 10.59 9.45 -5.94
CA TYR A 139 11.07 8.07 -5.88
C TYR A 139 9.86 7.15 -6.05
N LEU A 140 9.66 6.61 -7.26
CA LEU A 140 8.53 5.72 -7.53
C LEU A 140 8.93 4.27 -7.30
N ALA A 141 8.28 3.62 -6.31
CA ALA A 141 8.43 2.21 -6.03
C ALA A 141 7.32 1.41 -6.72
N ALA A 142 7.68 0.57 -7.69
CA ALA A 142 6.79 -0.36 -8.35
C ALA A 142 7.21 -1.81 -8.08
N SER A 143 6.26 -2.74 -8.06
CA SER A 143 6.55 -4.15 -7.76
C SER A 143 5.63 -5.09 -8.52
N ILE A 144 6.17 -6.25 -8.88
CA ILE A 144 5.38 -7.34 -9.46
C ILE A 144 4.71 -8.23 -8.40
N ALA A 145 4.99 -7.99 -7.13
CA ALA A 145 4.55 -8.87 -6.04
C ALA A 145 3.02 -8.94 -5.87
N LYS A 146 2.29 -7.91 -6.28
CA LYS A 146 0.83 -7.85 -6.15
C LYS A 146 0.09 -8.16 -7.45
N CYS A 147 0.79 -8.11 -8.57
CA CYS A 147 0.20 -8.28 -9.90
C CYS A 147 0.72 -9.52 -10.65
N ILE A 148 1.78 -10.18 -10.15
CA ILE A 148 2.29 -11.45 -10.70
C ILE A 148 2.49 -12.46 -9.56
N ALA A 149 3.59 -12.35 -8.78
CA ALA A 149 3.84 -13.25 -7.66
C ALA A 149 4.78 -12.62 -6.63
N PRO A 150 4.44 -12.68 -5.33
CA PRO A 150 5.28 -12.11 -4.28
C PRO A 150 6.60 -12.87 -4.09
N ALA A 151 6.63 -14.17 -4.42
CA ALA A 151 7.81 -15.03 -4.26
C ALA A 151 8.96 -14.68 -5.20
N LEU A 152 8.69 -14.03 -6.33
CA LEU A 152 9.72 -13.63 -7.31
C LEU A 152 10.66 -12.55 -6.77
N ARG A 153 10.24 -11.79 -5.77
CA ARG A 153 11.05 -10.75 -5.11
C ARG A 153 11.69 -9.77 -6.09
N VAL A 154 10.95 -9.29 -7.09
CA VAL A 154 11.39 -8.27 -8.04
C VAL A 154 10.55 -7.02 -7.88
N ALA A 155 11.22 -5.89 -7.73
CA ALA A 155 10.64 -4.56 -7.67
C ALA A 155 11.54 -3.56 -8.39
N TYR A 156 10.98 -2.43 -8.80
CA TYR A 156 11.65 -1.40 -9.57
C TYR A 156 11.49 -0.06 -8.84
N LEU A 157 12.61 0.61 -8.65
CA LEU A 157 12.62 2.01 -8.26
C LEU A 157 12.91 2.85 -9.50
N LEU A 158 12.08 3.84 -9.79
CA LEU A 158 12.42 4.93 -10.69
C LEU A 158 12.85 6.14 -9.83
N ALA A 159 14.11 6.51 -9.93
CA ALA A 159 14.68 7.64 -9.20
C ALA A 159 14.39 8.97 -9.91
N PRO A 160 14.36 10.10 -9.18
CA PRO A 160 14.15 11.42 -9.77
C PRO A 160 15.23 11.87 -10.74
N ASP A 161 16.47 11.47 -10.49
CA ASP A 161 17.64 11.79 -11.30
C ASP A 161 18.74 10.73 -11.19
N ALA A 162 19.81 10.86 -11.96
CA ALA A 162 20.95 9.93 -11.98
C ALA A 162 21.73 9.91 -10.65
N SER A 163 21.83 11.04 -9.94
CA SER A 163 22.51 11.08 -8.64
C SER A 163 21.72 10.32 -7.58
N ALA A 164 20.39 10.47 -7.58
CA ALA A 164 19.49 9.70 -6.73
C ALA A 164 19.55 8.20 -7.05
N GLU A 165 19.61 7.84 -8.34
CA GLU A 165 19.78 6.46 -8.78
C GLU A 165 21.07 5.86 -8.22
N GLN A 166 22.19 6.56 -8.34
CA GLN A 166 23.49 6.10 -7.83
C GLN A 166 23.45 5.90 -6.30
N ARG A 167 22.84 6.83 -5.54
CA ARG A 167 22.69 6.67 -4.09
C ARG A 167 21.83 5.45 -3.74
N MET A 168 20.72 5.27 -4.44
CA MET A 168 19.84 4.13 -4.23
C MET A 168 20.49 2.80 -4.59
N ARG A 169 21.25 2.77 -5.67
CA ARG A 169 22.03 1.60 -6.10
C ARG A 169 23.12 1.25 -5.07
N ALA A 170 23.87 2.23 -4.59
CA ALA A 170 24.89 2.02 -3.57
C ALA A 170 24.28 1.51 -2.26
N GLY A 171 23.15 2.08 -1.82
CA GLY A 171 22.42 1.61 -0.65
C GLY A 171 21.93 0.17 -0.80
N MET A 172 21.41 -0.19 -1.96
CA MET A 172 20.99 -1.56 -2.26
C MET A 172 22.18 -2.54 -2.22
N GLN A 173 23.29 -2.17 -2.84
CA GLN A 173 24.51 -2.99 -2.82
C GLN A 173 25.06 -3.20 -1.41
N ALA A 174 25.07 -2.14 -0.59
CA ALA A 174 25.56 -2.20 0.80
C ALA A 174 24.68 -3.07 1.71
N THR A 175 23.36 -3.15 1.45
CA THR A 175 22.41 -3.84 2.33
C THR A 175 21.98 -5.22 1.84
N MET A 176 21.97 -5.45 0.52
CA MET A 176 21.37 -6.64 -0.11
C MET A 176 22.23 -7.23 -1.24
N GLN A 177 23.35 -6.58 -1.59
CA GLN A 177 24.23 -6.88 -2.71
C GLN A 177 23.56 -6.75 -4.08
N MET A 178 22.59 -7.63 -4.40
CA MET A 178 21.87 -7.63 -5.68
C MET A 178 20.48 -8.25 -5.55
N PRO A 179 19.57 -7.95 -6.48
CA PRO A 179 18.31 -8.70 -6.59
C PRO A 179 18.57 -10.13 -7.11
N PRO A 180 17.63 -11.09 -6.90
CA PRO A 180 17.77 -12.45 -7.41
C PRO A 180 17.85 -12.50 -8.93
N SER A 181 19.04 -12.64 -9.50
CA SER A 181 19.31 -12.50 -10.95
C SER A 181 18.45 -13.42 -11.81
N LEU A 182 18.25 -14.66 -11.39
CA LEU A 182 17.39 -15.62 -12.10
C LEU A 182 15.94 -15.14 -12.17
N MET A 183 15.41 -14.61 -11.07
CA MET A 183 14.04 -14.09 -11.03
C MET A 183 13.89 -12.82 -11.89
N VAL A 184 14.91 -11.96 -11.89
CA VAL A 184 14.96 -10.78 -12.77
C VAL A 184 14.95 -11.20 -14.24
N ALA A 185 15.77 -12.19 -14.62
CA ALA A 185 15.79 -12.71 -15.99
C ALA A 185 14.44 -13.31 -16.40
N LEU A 186 13.83 -14.12 -15.53
CA LEU A 186 12.50 -14.70 -15.76
C LEU A 186 11.42 -13.62 -15.95
N VAL A 187 11.37 -12.64 -15.06
CA VAL A 187 10.40 -11.54 -15.16
C VAL A 187 10.63 -10.71 -16.42
N THR A 188 11.90 -10.46 -16.78
CA THR A 188 12.25 -9.75 -18.02
C THR A 188 11.75 -10.51 -19.25
N GLN A 189 11.90 -11.83 -19.27
CA GLN A 189 11.36 -12.67 -20.33
C GLN A 189 9.85 -12.60 -20.41
N TRP A 190 9.14 -12.69 -19.27
CA TRP A 190 7.67 -12.60 -19.23
C TRP A 190 7.15 -11.23 -19.68
N LEU A 191 7.86 -10.15 -19.33
CA LEU A 191 7.51 -8.80 -19.80
C LEU A 191 7.66 -8.69 -21.33
N ARG A 192 8.76 -9.24 -21.88
CA ARG A 192 9.03 -9.18 -23.33
C ARG A 192 8.11 -10.07 -24.14
N SER A 193 7.74 -11.24 -23.64
CA SER A 193 6.89 -12.22 -24.33
C SER A 193 5.39 -11.96 -24.20
N GLY A 194 4.97 -10.99 -23.37
CA GLY A 194 3.56 -10.72 -23.09
C GLY A 194 2.94 -11.60 -21.98
N VAL A 195 3.62 -12.64 -21.52
CA VAL A 195 3.15 -13.54 -20.45
C VAL A 195 2.81 -12.77 -19.16
N ALA A 196 3.60 -11.74 -18.81
CA ALA A 196 3.32 -10.90 -17.66
C ALA A 196 1.95 -10.20 -17.77
N ALA A 197 1.58 -9.71 -18.95
CA ALA A 197 0.28 -9.07 -19.19
C ALA A 197 -0.88 -10.06 -19.02
N ASP A 198 -0.71 -11.30 -19.49
CA ASP A 198 -1.71 -12.35 -19.33
C ASP A 198 -1.90 -12.74 -17.86
N ILE A 199 -0.82 -12.89 -17.11
CA ILE A 199 -0.87 -13.17 -15.67
C ILE A 199 -1.58 -12.02 -14.93
N ILE A 200 -1.21 -10.77 -15.19
CA ILE A 200 -1.84 -9.59 -14.57
C ILE A 200 -3.35 -9.58 -14.85
N ARG A 201 -3.74 -9.84 -16.08
CA ARG A 201 -5.16 -9.93 -16.47
C ARG A 201 -5.90 -11.04 -15.71
N ALA A 202 -5.29 -12.23 -15.59
CA ALA A 202 -5.86 -13.35 -14.85
C ALA A 202 -6.02 -13.03 -13.36
N ILE A 203 -5.01 -12.40 -12.74
CA ILE A 203 -5.07 -11.97 -11.34
C ILE A 203 -6.14 -10.91 -11.11
N ARG A 204 -6.28 -9.93 -12.01
CA ARG A 204 -7.35 -8.92 -11.93
C ARG A 204 -8.74 -9.58 -12.00
N ASN A 205 -8.93 -10.54 -12.90
CA ASN A 205 -10.20 -11.26 -13.03
C ASN A 205 -10.52 -12.09 -11.79
N GLU A 206 -9.52 -12.79 -11.23
CA GLU A 206 -9.70 -13.54 -9.98
C GLU A 206 -9.99 -12.62 -8.79
N ALA A 207 -9.26 -11.51 -8.66
CA ALA A 207 -9.52 -10.52 -7.61
C ALA A 207 -10.94 -9.96 -7.73
N ALA A 208 -11.42 -9.64 -8.94
CA ALA A 208 -12.78 -9.16 -9.18
C ALA A 208 -13.84 -10.20 -8.77
N ALA A 209 -13.62 -11.48 -9.11
CA ALA A 209 -14.53 -12.56 -8.71
C ALA A 209 -14.58 -12.73 -7.18
N ARG A 210 -13.44 -12.58 -6.48
CA ARG A 210 -13.37 -12.61 -5.01
C ARG A 210 -14.07 -11.40 -4.38
N GLN A 211 -13.97 -10.22 -4.98
CA GLN A 211 -14.73 -9.03 -4.54
C GLN A 211 -16.25 -9.23 -4.73
N GLN A 212 -16.68 -9.89 -5.80
CA GLN A 212 -18.09 -10.23 -5.99
C GLN A 212 -18.60 -11.21 -4.92
N LEU A 213 -17.77 -12.17 -4.49
CA LEU A 213 -18.10 -13.03 -3.35
C LEU A 213 -18.24 -12.21 -2.07
N ALA A 214 -17.27 -11.35 -1.78
CA ALA A 214 -17.34 -10.47 -0.61
C ALA A 214 -18.63 -9.62 -0.61
N ALA A 215 -19.02 -9.04 -1.75
CA ALA A 215 -20.24 -8.27 -1.89
C ALA A 215 -21.51 -9.07 -1.59
N ARG A 216 -21.55 -10.36 -1.93
CA ARG A 216 -22.68 -11.26 -1.62
C ARG A 216 -22.80 -11.53 -0.12
N PHE A 217 -21.69 -11.94 0.52
CA PHE A 217 -21.69 -12.32 1.94
C PHE A 217 -21.81 -11.11 2.87
N LEU A 218 -21.25 -9.97 2.47
CA LEU A 218 -21.24 -8.73 3.26
C LEU A 218 -22.34 -7.74 2.84
N LYS A 219 -23.41 -8.21 2.18
CA LYS A 219 -24.56 -7.37 1.80
C LYS A 219 -25.11 -6.64 3.04
N GLY A 220 -25.19 -5.30 2.98
CA GLY A 220 -25.64 -4.46 4.09
C GLY A 220 -24.58 -4.15 5.16
N VAL A 221 -23.35 -4.63 5.00
CA VAL A 221 -22.20 -4.25 5.83
C VAL A 221 -21.42 -3.15 5.09
N SER A 222 -21.01 -2.10 5.81
CA SER A 222 -20.22 -1.02 5.24
C SER A 222 -18.74 -1.43 5.10
N TYR A 223 -18.19 -1.33 3.92
CA TYR A 223 -16.76 -1.50 3.65
C TYR A 223 -16.33 -0.75 2.39
N ALA A 224 -15.04 -0.47 2.27
CA ALA A 224 -14.42 0.07 1.07
C ALA A 224 -13.64 -1.03 0.34
N ALA A 225 -13.74 -1.06 -0.98
CA ALA A 225 -13.00 -1.97 -1.85
C ALA A 225 -12.88 -1.39 -3.27
N ARG A 226 -11.92 -1.90 -4.05
CA ARG A 226 -11.84 -1.66 -5.50
C ARG A 226 -12.10 -2.97 -6.24
N PRO A 227 -12.62 -2.92 -7.46
CA PRO A 227 -13.01 -4.15 -8.20
C PRO A 227 -11.90 -5.21 -8.30
N ALA A 228 -10.64 -4.79 -8.44
CA ALA A 228 -9.49 -5.70 -8.56
C ALA A 228 -8.57 -5.67 -7.32
N SER A 229 -9.06 -5.22 -6.15
CA SER A 229 -8.22 -5.21 -4.95
C SER A 229 -8.15 -6.58 -4.27
N HIS A 230 -6.99 -6.88 -3.70
CA HIS A 230 -6.76 -8.11 -2.95
C HIS A 230 -7.30 -8.10 -1.53
N HIS A 231 -7.82 -6.97 -1.08
CA HIS A 231 -8.37 -6.78 0.26
C HIS A 231 -9.55 -5.81 0.23
N LEU A 232 -10.24 -5.75 1.32
CA LEU A 232 -11.23 -4.71 1.62
C LEU A 232 -10.91 -4.07 2.97
N TRP A 233 -11.39 -2.85 3.16
CA TRP A 233 -11.33 -2.14 4.44
C TRP A 233 -12.73 -1.98 5.02
N MET A 234 -12.93 -2.48 6.22
CA MET A 234 -14.18 -2.40 6.96
C MET A 234 -14.05 -1.40 8.11
N PRO A 235 -14.63 -0.19 7.99
CA PRO A 235 -14.68 0.75 9.10
C PRO A 235 -15.44 0.13 10.29
N LEU A 236 -14.90 0.30 11.50
CA LEU A 236 -15.57 -0.18 12.71
C LEU A 236 -16.39 0.94 13.35
N PRO A 237 -17.71 0.71 13.60
CA PRO A 237 -18.53 1.61 14.39
C PRO A 237 -17.95 1.81 15.79
N LYS A 238 -18.20 2.99 16.40
CA LYS A 238 -17.65 3.32 17.72
C LYS A 238 -18.10 2.35 18.84
N HIS A 239 -19.29 1.76 18.70
CA HIS A 239 -19.84 0.83 19.69
C HIS A 239 -19.27 -0.60 19.61
N LEU A 240 -18.54 -0.95 18.56
CA LEU A 240 -17.88 -2.25 18.45
C LEU A 240 -16.45 -2.17 19.02
N ASP A 241 -16.14 -3.08 19.94
CA ASP A 241 -14.77 -3.27 20.37
C ASP A 241 -13.98 -4.04 19.27
N GLY A 242 -13.01 -3.35 18.68
CA GLY A 242 -12.18 -3.94 17.63
C GLY A 242 -11.31 -5.10 18.14
N THR A 243 -10.89 -5.05 19.41
CA THR A 243 -10.05 -6.08 20.04
C THR A 243 -10.85 -7.37 20.24
N ASP A 244 -12.06 -7.24 20.74
CA ASP A 244 -12.95 -8.39 20.95
C ASP A 244 -13.35 -9.03 19.62
N LEU A 245 -13.67 -8.21 18.61
CA LEU A 245 -13.98 -8.72 17.27
C LEU A 245 -12.79 -9.43 16.64
N LEU A 246 -11.59 -8.86 16.71
CA LEU A 246 -10.35 -9.49 16.21
C LEU A 246 -10.12 -10.84 16.93
N SER A 247 -10.22 -10.86 18.25
CA SER A 247 -10.03 -12.07 19.04
C SER A 247 -11.07 -13.15 18.68
N HIS A 248 -12.34 -12.76 18.48
CA HIS A 248 -13.39 -13.67 18.05
C HIS A 248 -13.10 -14.23 16.65
N LEU A 249 -12.73 -13.40 15.69
CA LEU A 249 -12.40 -13.84 14.32
C LEU A 249 -11.18 -14.77 14.30
N MET A 250 -10.16 -14.49 15.09
CA MET A 250 -8.96 -15.36 15.20
C MET A 250 -9.32 -16.73 15.78
N ARG A 251 -10.15 -16.80 16.82
CA ARG A 251 -10.64 -18.08 17.37
C ARG A 251 -11.42 -18.91 16.35
N ASN A 252 -12.04 -18.26 15.37
CA ASN A 252 -12.76 -18.92 14.27
C ASN A 252 -11.89 -19.10 13.01
N GLY A 253 -10.57 -19.02 13.13
CA GLY A 253 -9.62 -19.30 12.05
C GLY A 253 -9.45 -18.19 11.02
N LEU A 254 -9.98 -16.96 11.28
CA LEU A 254 -9.79 -15.83 10.38
C LEU A 254 -8.69 -14.88 10.89
N ALA A 255 -7.67 -14.70 10.09
CA ALA A 255 -6.65 -13.68 10.30
C ALA A 255 -7.04 -12.39 9.57
N VAL A 256 -7.63 -11.44 10.28
CA VAL A 256 -7.86 -10.06 9.85
C VAL A 256 -6.89 -9.12 10.57
N VAL A 257 -6.69 -7.93 10.05
CA VAL A 257 -5.69 -6.98 10.60
C VAL A 257 -6.38 -5.68 10.97
N GLY A 258 -6.31 -5.33 12.25
CA GLY A 258 -6.88 -4.09 12.79
C GLY A 258 -6.06 -2.85 12.45
N GLU A 259 -6.66 -1.66 12.66
CA GLU A 259 -6.06 -0.36 12.39
C GLU A 259 -4.71 -0.13 13.09
N GLY A 260 -4.48 -0.71 14.26
CA GLY A 260 -3.25 -0.53 15.04
C GLY A 260 -1.97 -0.91 14.25
N ALA A 261 -2.08 -1.91 13.35
CA ALA A 261 -0.97 -2.28 12.47
C ALA A 261 -0.64 -1.16 11.46
N PHE A 262 -1.61 -0.34 11.07
CA PHE A 262 -1.51 0.65 10.01
C PHE A 262 -1.38 2.09 10.53
N ALA A 263 -1.85 2.37 11.74
CA ALA A 263 -1.91 3.72 12.29
C ALA A 263 -0.53 4.40 12.34
N ALA A 264 -0.46 5.61 11.79
CA ALA A 264 0.68 6.52 11.85
C ALA A 264 0.28 7.80 12.63
N GLY A 265 -0.15 7.62 13.89
CA GLY A 265 -0.64 8.66 14.79
C GLY A 265 -1.97 8.30 15.44
N GLU A 266 -2.40 9.11 16.41
CA GLU A 266 -3.58 8.84 17.25
C GLU A 266 -4.91 9.03 16.52
N ALA A 267 -4.94 9.84 15.46
CA ALA A 267 -6.17 10.19 14.72
C ALA A 267 -6.51 9.21 13.59
N ALA A 268 -5.93 8.00 13.59
CA ALA A 268 -6.17 7.02 12.54
C ALA A 268 -7.62 6.47 12.59
N PRO A 269 -8.31 6.35 11.45
CA PRO A 269 -9.64 5.75 11.39
C PRO A 269 -9.64 4.30 11.88
N ARG A 270 -10.64 3.93 12.70
CA ARG A 270 -10.81 2.56 13.19
C ARG A 270 -11.33 1.65 12.09
N GLY A 271 -10.81 0.44 12.02
CA GLY A 271 -11.26 -0.52 11.03
C GLY A 271 -10.46 -1.80 10.96
N LEU A 272 -10.92 -2.70 10.09
CA LEU A 272 -10.28 -3.98 9.82
C LEU A 272 -9.92 -4.08 8.33
N ARG A 273 -8.71 -4.53 8.04
CA ARG A 273 -8.36 -5.00 6.69
C ARG A 273 -8.62 -6.50 6.60
N VAL A 274 -9.45 -6.88 5.63
CA VAL A 274 -9.75 -8.28 5.30
C VAL A 274 -9.05 -8.64 3.99
N SER A 275 -8.13 -9.61 4.02
CA SER A 275 -7.40 -10.06 2.82
C SER A 275 -8.20 -11.14 2.10
N LEU A 276 -8.69 -10.84 0.89
CA LEU A 276 -9.39 -11.80 0.05
C LEU A 276 -8.42 -12.73 -0.72
N GLY A 277 -7.16 -12.29 -0.88
CA GLY A 277 -6.12 -13.06 -1.56
C GLY A 277 -5.46 -14.15 -0.70
N ALA A 278 -5.75 -14.21 0.60
CA ALA A 278 -5.13 -15.19 1.50
C ALA A 278 -5.71 -16.62 1.35
N ALA A 279 -7.00 -16.74 1.02
CA ALA A 279 -7.66 -18.02 0.83
C ALA A 279 -7.12 -18.74 -0.42
N ARG A 280 -6.88 -20.04 -0.32
CA ARG A 280 -6.34 -20.88 -1.42
C ARG A 280 -7.28 -20.97 -2.61
N ASN A 281 -8.58 -20.93 -2.37
CA ASN A 281 -9.61 -21.00 -3.39
C ASN A 281 -10.88 -20.23 -2.96
N ARG A 282 -11.87 -20.14 -3.87
CA ARG A 282 -13.12 -19.40 -3.63
C ARG A 282 -14.04 -20.08 -2.61
N ALA A 283 -13.98 -21.41 -2.46
CA ALA A 283 -14.78 -22.12 -1.46
C ALA A 283 -14.30 -21.79 -0.04
N GLU A 284 -12.99 -21.82 0.20
CA GLU A 284 -12.39 -21.40 1.47
C GLU A 284 -12.69 -19.92 1.77
N LEU A 285 -12.60 -19.06 0.75
CA LEU A 285 -12.97 -17.65 0.90
C LEU A 285 -14.44 -17.49 1.28
N SER A 286 -15.36 -18.26 0.68
CA SER A 286 -16.79 -18.19 0.99
C SER A 286 -17.06 -18.56 2.45
N GLN A 287 -16.40 -19.61 2.95
CA GLN A 287 -16.50 -20.00 4.38
C GLN A 287 -15.99 -18.88 5.31
N ALA A 288 -14.83 -18.32 4.99
CA ALA A 288 -14.26 -17.21 5.76
C ALA A 288 -15.16 -15.97 5.76
N LEU A 289 -15.74 -15.62 4.62
CA LEU A 289 -16.68 -14.49 4.50
C LEU A 289 -17.98 -14.74 5.26
N GLN A 290 -18.47 -15.99 5.33
CA GLN A 290 -19.64 -16.32 6.12
C GLN A 290 -19.37 -16.11 7.62
N VAL A 291 -18.22 -16.58 8.12
CA VAL A 291 -17.81 -16.35 9.53
C VAL A 291 -17.70 -14.86 9.83
N LEU A 292 -17.03 -14.09 8.94
CA LEU A 292 -16.93 -12.64 9.09
C LEU A 292 -18.31 -11.97 9.11
N SER A 293 -19.18 -12.33 8.17
CA SER A 293 -20.55 -11.78 8.09
C SER A 293 -21.35 -12.01 9.35
N ASN A 294 -21.28 -13.21 9.92
CA ASN A 294 -21.94 -13.54 11.18
C ASN A 294 -21.37 -12.70 12.34
N ALA A 295 -20.06 -12.61 12.45
CA ALA A 295 -19.39 -11.88 13.54
C ALA A 295 -19.70 -10.38 13.56
N VAL A 296 -19.81 -9.74 12.38
CA VAL A 296 -20.08 -8.29 12.31
C VAL A 296 -21.57 -7.93 12.45
N ARG A 297 -22.48 -8.92 12.30
CA ARG A 297 -23.95 -8.72 12.43
C ARG A 297 -24.45 -9.03 13.83
N THR A 298 -23.80 -9.94 14.54
CA THR A 298 -24.17 -10.35 15.90
C THR A 298 -23.25 -9.62 16.89
N PRO A 299 -23.75 -8.78 17.79
CA PRO A 299 -22.91 -8.15 18.80
C PRO A 299 -22.16 -9.24 19.61
N VAL A 300 -20.83 -9.10 19.69
CA VAL A 300 -20.00 -9.96 20.54
C VAL A 300 -20.34 -9.62 22.00
N GLY A 301 -21.28 -10.32 22.58
CA GLY A 301 -21.82 -10.06 23.92
C GLY A 301 -23.23 -10.60 24.09
N ALA A 302 -23.97 -10.87 23.01
CA ALA A 302 -25.32 -11.40 23.08
C ALA A 302 -25.40 -12.92 23.37
N THR A 303 -24.27 -13.63 23.41
CA THR A 303 -24.25 -15.11 23.55
C THR A 303 -23.73 -15.59 24.92
N GLN A 304 -23.57 -14.72 25.89
CA GLN A 304 -23.20 -15.11 27.28
C GLN A 304 -24.25 -14.75 28.31
N ILE A 305 -25.52 -15.09 28.03
CA ILE A 305 -26.54 -15.20 29.07
C ILE A 305 -27.31 -16.50 28.78
N VAL A 306 -26.72 -17.61 29.16
CA VAL A 306 -27.42 -18.84 29.56
C VAL A 306 -26.59 -19.48 30.65
#